data_22ec396a4fc70df7d044d54e2a875fe1
#
_entry.id   22ec396a4fc70df7d044d54e2a875fe1
#
_cell.length_a   1.000
_cell.length_b   1.000
_cell.length_c   1.000
_cell.angle_alpha   90.00
_cell.angle_beta   90.00
_cell.angle_gamma   90.00
#
_symmetry.space_group_name_H-M   'P 1'
#
loop_
_entity.id
_entity.type
_entity.pdbx_description
1 polymer ?
#
loop_
_entity_poly.entity_id
_entity_poly.type
_entity_poly.pdbx_seq_one_letter_code
_entity_poly.pdbx_strand_id
1 'polypeptide(L)'
;MPDILINSTRKLNAYSTWQNLVNESIARAAVIIYLIDNRVAPNKIRQSVIDEMSVGFYWTPELVKCLQYYTQHRDKYSSIESYYTEIAGFFNNYANSCSAKVDAIFLH
;
A
#
# COMPACT_ATOMS: atom_id res chain seq x y z
N MET A 1 -15.61 -16.23 2.28
CA MET A 1 -16.38 -15.78 1.96
C MET A 1 -17.28 -15.84 1.40
N PRO A 2 -17.61 -15.72 1.54
CA PRO A 2 -18.40 -15.62 1.08
C PRO A 2 -19.04 -15.25 0.44
N ASP A 3 -19.48 -15.11 0.60
CA ASP A 3 -20.16 -14.85 0.02
C ASP A 3 -20.20 -14.06 -0.78
N ILE A 4 -19.95 -14.05 -1.18
CA ILE A 4 -20.11 -13.52 -1.96
C ILE A 4 -20.92 -13.04 -2.64
N LEU A 5 -21.37 -13.19 -1.96
CA LEU A 5 -22.01 -13.01 -2.40
C LEU A 5 -22.44 -12.68 -3.09
N ILE A 6 -21.86 -12.80 -2.85
CA ILE A 6 -22.41 -13.04 -3.33
C ILE A 6 -23.35 -12.26 -4.01
N ASN A 7 -23.90 -11.55 -3.83
CA ASN A 7 -24.78 -10.74 -4.63
C ASN A 7 -24.04 -9.49 -5.12
N SER A 8 -24.58 -8.80 -6.10
CA SER A 8 -23.91 -7.66 -6.74
C SER A 8 -23.67 -6.52 -5.77
N THR A 9 -24.59 -6.27 -4.84
CA THR A 9 -24.40 -5.21 -3.83
C THR A 9 -23.18 -5.48 -2.99
N ARG A 10 -23.00 -6.73 -2.61
CA ARG A 10 -21.84 -7.11 -1.81
C ARG A 10 -20.53 -6.99 -2.58
N LYS A 11 -20.56 -7.32 -3.87
CA LYS A 11 -19.41 -7.14 -4.75
C LYS A 11 -19.04 -5.67 -4.87
N LEU A 12 -20.01 -4.81 -5.04
CA LEU A 12 -19.77 -3.36 -5.13
C LEU A 12 -19.19 -2.82 -3.83
N ASN A 13 -19.69 -3.27 -2.68
CA ASN A 13 -19.17 -2.87 -1.39
C ASN A 13 -17.71 -3.32 -1.20
N ALA A 14 -17.41 -4.56 -1.59
CA ALA A 14 -16.04 -5.08 -1.50
C ALA A 14 -15.09 -4.29 -2.39
N TYR A 15 -15.52 -3.97 -3.60
CA TYR A 15 -14.72 -3.17 -4.52
C TYR A 15 -14.48 -1.77 -3.97
N SER A 16 -15.52 -1.12 -3.44
CA SER A 16 -15.42 0.20 -2.83
C SER A 16 -14.48 0.16 -1.61
N THR A 17 -14.57 -0.88 -0.80
CA THR A 17 -13.68 -1.06 0.35
C THR A 17 -12.23 -1.21 -0.08
N TRP A 18 -11.98 -1.98 -1.15
CA TRP A 18 -10.63 -2.14 -1.70
C TRP A 18 -10.08 -0.79 -2.17
N GLN A 19 -10.87 -0.03 -2.92
CA GLN A 19 -10.48 1.29 -3.41
C GLN A 19 -10.17 2.23 -2.23
N ASN A 20 -10.99 2.21 -1.21
CA ASN A 20 -10.79 3.01 -0.02
C ASN A 20 -9.51 2.60 0.72
N LEU A 21 -9.24 1.30 0.81
CA LEU A 21 -8.03 0.80 1.45
C LEU A 21 -6.77 1.26 0.70
N VAL A 22 -6.79 1.20 -0.62
CA VAL A 22 -5.66 1.66 -1.44
C VAL A 22 -5.45 3.16 -1.23
N ASN A 23 -6.51 3.96 -1.29
CA ASN A 23 -6.43 5.40 -1.10
C ASN A 23 -5.91 5.75 0.29
N GLU A 24 -6.40 5.07 1.31
CA GLU A 24 -5.96 5.25 2.69
C GLU A 24 -4.48 4.91 2.84
N SER A 25 -4.06 3.81 2.22
CA SER A 25 -2.66 3.38 2.26
C SER A 25 -1.73 4.41 1.63
N ILE A 26 -2.15 4.98 0.50
CA ILE A 26 -1.39 6.03 -0.20
C ILE A 26 -1.28 7.26 0.69
N ALA A 27 -2.38 7.67 1.32
CA ALA A 27 -2.39 8.84 2.20
C ALA A 27 -1.44 8.66 3.38
N ARG A 28 -1.43 7.49 3.99
CA ARG A 28 -0.54 7.18 5.13
C ARG A 28 0.92 7.15 4.71
N ALA A 29 1.22 6.56 3.56
CA ALA A 29 2.59 6.55 3.04
C ALA A 29 3.05 7.96 2.68
N ALA A 30 2.17 8.80 2.16
CA ALA A 30 2.49 10.18 1.82
C ALA A 30 2.87 10.98 3.07
N VAL A 31 2.23 10.73 4.21
CA VAL A 31 2.61 11.36 5.47
C VAL A 31 4.04 10.97 5.85
N ILE A 32 4.41 9.71 5.70
CA ILE A 32 5.77 9.25 6.00
C ILE A 32 6.78 9.96 5.08
N ILE A 33 6.48 10.09 3.80
CA ILE A 33 7.34 10.80 2.85
C ILE A 33 7.49 12.26 3.27
N TYR A 34 6.41 12.89 3.70
CA TYR A 34 6.45 14.27 4.21
C TYR A 34 7.42 14.39 5.39
N LEU A 35 7.37 13.43 6.33
CA LEU A 35 8.28 13.44 7.48
C LEU A 35 9.73 13.29 7.04
N ILE A 36 9.99 12.41 6.07
CA ILE A 36 11.34 12.21 5.53
C ILE A 36 11.84 13.49 4.87
N ASP A 37 11.02 14.10 4.03
CA ASP A 37 11.39 15.31 3.28
C ASP A 37 11.62 16.50 4.20
N ASN A 38 10.97 16.53 5.35
CA ASN A 38 11.13 17.59 6.34
C ASN A 38 12.18 17.25 7.39
N ARG A 39 12.97 16.20 7.16
CA ARG A 39 14.13 15.83 8.00
C ARG A 39 13.77 15.59 9.45
N VAL A 40 12.61 15.02 9.68
CA VAL A 40 12.22 14.57 11.01
C VAL A 40 13.18 13.48 11.47
N ALA A 41 13.45 13.40 12.76
CA ALA A 41 14.44 12.47 13.31
C ALA A 41 14.12 11.04 12.88
N PRO A 42 15.14 10.25 12.44
CA PRO A 42 14.91 8.88 11.92
C PRO A 42 14.17 7.97 12.89
N ASN A 43 14.38 8.09 14.19
CA ASN A 43 13.69 7.26 15.18
C ASN A 43 12.19 7.58 15.23
N LYS A 44 11.81 8.82 14.98
CA LYS A 44 10.38 9.22 14.92
C LYS A 44 9.74 8.71 13.64
N ILE A 45 10.45 8.77 12.51
CA ILE A 45 9.98 8.22 11.25
C ILE A 45 9.78 6.72 11.40
N ARG A 46 10.76 6.02 11.96
CA ARG A 46 10.68 4.58 12.21
C ARG A 46 9.46 4.23 13.06
N GLN A 47 9.23 5.01 14.12
CA GLN A 47 8.08 4.77 14.99
C GLN A 47 6.76 4.99 14.25
N SER A 48 6.68 6.03 13.40
CA SER A 48 5.49 6.28 12.59
C SER A 48 5.18 5.11 11.66
N VAL A 49 6.21 4.54 11.03
CA VAL A 49 6.03 3.37 10.16
C VAL A 49 5.55 2.17 10.96
N ILE A 50 6.15 1.93 12.13
CA ILE A 50 5.75 0.83 13.00
C ILE A 50 4.30 1.00 13.44
N ASP A 51 3.88 2.22 13.77
CA ASP A 51 2.50 2.50 14.16
C ASP A 51 1.53 2.17 13.04
N GLU A 52 1.86 2.52 11.79
CA GLU A 52 1.02 2.18 10.65
C GLU A 52 0.92 0.67 10.46
N MET A 53 2.03 -0.04 10.59
CA MET A 53 2.02 -1.50 10.48
C MET A 53 1.20 -2.14 11.61
N SER A 54 1.25 -1.57 12.80
CA SER A 54 0.54 -2.12 13.96
C SER A 54 -0.99 -2.02 13.82
N VAL A 55 -1.48 -1.08 13.03
CA VAL A 55 -2.92 -0.96 12.76
C VAL A 55 -3.32 -1.64 11.44
N GLY A 56 -2.45 -2.42 10.84
CA GLY A 56 -2.77 -3.28 9.71
C GLY A 56 -2.20 -2.87 8.36
N PHE A 57 -1.51 -1.74 8.27
CA PHE A 57 -0.92 -1.30 7.01
C PHE A 57 0.51 -1.84 6.88
N TYR A 58 0.61 -3.16 6.76
CA TYR A 58 1.89 -3.89 6.78
C TYR A 58 2.81 -3.53 5.62
N TRP A 59 2.25 -3.04 4.51
CA TRP A 59 2.99 -2.71 3.30
C TRP A 59 3.55 -1.29 3.31
N THR A 60 3.38 -0.54 4.42
CA THR A 60 3.78 0.86 4.48
C THR A 60 5.24 1.10 4.09
N PRO A 61 6.23 0.34 4.60
CA PRO A 61 7.62 0.61 4.22
C PRO A 61 7.86 0.46 2.71
N GLU A 62 7.32 -0.59 2.12
CA GLU A 62 7.49 -0.84 0.69
C GLU A 62 6.71 0.16 -0.15
N LEU A 63 5.50 0.53 0.29
CA LEU A 63 4.68 1.51 -0.42
C LEU A 63 5.34 2.89 -0.40
N VAL A 64 5.98 3.28 0.71
CA VAL A 64 6.74 4.52 0.79
C VAL A 64 7.80 4.55 -0.32
N LYS A 65 8.54 3.46 -0.50
CA LYS A 65 9.55 3.38 -1.56
C LYS A 65 8.93 3.48 -2.94
N CYS A 66 7.79 2.83 -3.15
CA CYS A 66 7.06 2.89 -4.40
C CYS A 66 6.66 4.32 -4.74
N LEU A 67 6.12 5.06 -3.78
CA LEU A 67 5.69 6.44 -3.99
C LEU A 67 6.88 7.39 -4.12
N GLN A 68 7.99 7.11 -3.47
CA GLN A 68 9.21 7.90 -3.66
C GLN A 68 9.71 7.79 -5.09
N TYR A 69 9.62 6.60 -5.69
CA TYR A 69 9.94 6.42 -7.10
C TYR A 69 9.07 7.34 -7.96
N TYR A 70 7.76 7.39 -7.68
CA TYR A 70 6.84 8.28 -8.38
C TYR A 70 7.30 9.74 -8.27
N THR A 71 7.61 10.21 -7.06
CA THR A 71 8.00 11.62 -6.86
C THR A 71 9.31 11.97 -7.56
N GLN A 72 10.17 10.99 -7.78
CA GLN A 72 11.45 11.18 -8.47
C GLN A 72 11.31 11.07 -10.01
N HIS A 73 10.17 10.63 -10.49
CA HIS A 73 9.95 10.39 -11.93
C HIS A 73 8.70 11.11 -12.43
N ARG A 74 8.49 12.35 -11.94
CA ARG A 74 7.32 13.17 -12.32
C ARG A 74 7.35 13.59 -13.79
N ASP A 75 8.50 13.54 -14.42
CA ASP A 75 8.62 13.74 -15.88
C ASP A 75 7.93 12.62 -16.64
N LYS A 76 7.96 11.40 -16.12
CA LYS A 76 7.30 10.23 -16.70
C LYS A 76 5.85 10.11 -16.23
N TYR A 77 5.57 10.46 -14.96
CA TYR A 77 4.26 10.35 -14.35
C TYR A 77 3.81 11.73 -13.88
N SER A 78 3.01 12.40 -14.72
CA SER A 78 2.60 13.77 -14.46
C SER A 78 1.58 13.89 -13.31
N SER A 79 0.87 12.80 -13.00
CA SER A 79 -0.12 12.77 -11.92
C SER A 79 -0.11 11.43 -11.23
N ILE A 80 -0.69 11.37 -10.04
CA ILE A 80 -0.80 10.10 -9.31
C ILE A 80 -1.67 9.11 -10.08
N GLU A 81 -2.66 9.60 -10.82
CA GLU A 81 -3.51 8.75 -11.65
C GLU A 81 -2.71 8.05 -12.74
N SER A 82 -1.75 8.73 -13.35
CA SER A 82 -0.89 8.13 -14.37
C SER A 82 0.04 7.07 -13.79
N TYR A 83 0.28 7.11 -12.48
CA TYR A 83 1.11 6.14 -11.78
C TYR A 83 0.27 4.98 -11.18
N TYR A 84 -1.04 5.05 -11.26
CA TYR A 84 -1.93 4.12 -10.56
C TYR A 84 -1.72 2.67 -10.97
N THR A 85 -1.39 2.42 -12.24
CA THR A 85 -1.08 1.07 -12.72
C THR A 85 0.11 0.47 -11.97
N GLU A 86 1.13 1.29 -11.70
CA GLU A 86 2.30 0.85 -10.93
C GLU A 86 1.92 0.55 -9.49
N ILE A 87 1.05 1.36 -8.90
CA ILE A 87 0.57 1.13 -7.53
C ILE A 87 -0.22 -0.19 -7.47
N ALA A 88 -1.09 -0.44 -8.45
CA ALA A 88 -1.83 -1.70 -8.52
C ALA A 88 -0.87 -2.88 -8.64
N GLY A 89 0.15 -2.75 -9.48
CA GLY A 89 1.20 -3.76 -9.60
C GLY A 89 1.93 -4.00 -8.29
N PHE A 90 2.20 -2.93 -7.54
CA PHE A 90 2.82 -3.05 -6.22
C PHE A 90 2.00 -3.95 -5.30
N PHE A 91 0.68 -3.69 -5.20
CA PHE A 91 -0.17 -4.47 -4.31
C PHE A 91 -0.28 -5.92 -4.75
N ASN A 92 -0.36 -6.18 -6.06
CA ASN A 92 -0.37 -7.54 -6.58
C ASN A 92 0.92 -8.28 -6.24
N ASN A 93 2.06 -7.64 -6.42
CA ASN A 93 3.36 -8.23 -6.10
C ASN A 93 3.50 -8.48 -4.61
N TYR A 94 3.01 -7.57 -3.78
CA TYR A 94 3.04 -7.74 -2.33
C TYR A 94 2.21 -8.95 -1.91
N ALA A 95 0.99 -9.09 -2.46
CA ALA A 95 0.12 -10.21 -2.16
C ALA A 95 0.75 -11.54 -2.58
N ASN A 96 1.36 -11.57 -3.77
CA ASN A 96 2.05 -12.78 -4.26
C ASN A 96 3.24 -13.14 -3.39
N SER A 97 3.99 -12.16 -2.94
CA SER A 97 5.12 -12.36 -2.04
C SER A 97 4.67 -12.93 -0.69
N CYS A 98 3.58 -12.42 -0.14
CA CYS A 98 3.02 -12.94 1.11
C CYS A 98 2.53 -14.37 0.95
N SER A 99 1.86 -14.67 -0.17
CA SER A 99 1.40 -16.02 -0.47
C SER A 99 2.57 -17.00 -0.57
N ALA A 100 3.64 -16.61 -1.26
CA ALA A 100 4.83 -17.44 -1.38
C ALA A 100 5.48 -17.71 -0.03
N LYS A 101 5.51 -16.71 0.85
CA LYS A 101 6.05 -16.87 2.21
C LYS A 101 5.22 -17.84 3.04
N VAL A 102 3.90 -17.75 2.93
CA VAL A 102 2.99 -18.68 3.62
C VAL A 102 3.23 -20.10 3.12
N ASP A 103 3.32 -20.30 1.80
CA ASP A 103 3.58 -21.60 1.20
C ASP A 103 4.91 -22.17 1.69
N ALA A 104 5.94 -21.35 1.74
CA ALA A 104 7.27 -21.78 2.20
C ALA A 104 7.24 -22.24 3.66
N ILE A 105 6.40 -21.62 4.50
CA ILE A 105 6.33 -21.95 5.92
C ILE A 105 5.44 -23.17 6.17
N PHE A 106 4.32 -23.28 5.48
CA PHE A 106 3.28 -24.25 5.83
C PHE A 106 3.11 -25.42 4.85
N LEU A 107 3.61 -25.32 3.64
CA LEU A 107 3.37 -26.31 2.59
C LEU A 107 4.61 -27.11 2.17
N HIS A 108 5.69 -26.98 2.96
CA HIS A 108 6.88 -27.71 2.58
C HIS A 108 6.98 -29.05 3.25
#